data_c9b64785d4d23f2e1f0c7a8d4eb0ccd1
#
_entry.id   c9b64785d4d23f2e1f0c7a8d4eb0ccd1
#
_cell.length_a   1.000
_cell.length_b   1.000
_cell.length_c   1.000
_cell.angle_alpha   90.00
_cell.angle_beta   90.00
_cell.angle_gamma   90.00
#
_symmetry.space_group_name_H-M   'P 1'
#
loop_
_entity.id
_entity.type
_entity.pdbx_description
1 polymer ?
#
loop_
_entity_poly.entity_id
_entity_poly.type
_entity_poly.pdbx_seq_one_letter_code
_entity_poly.pdbx_strand_id
1 'polypeptide(L)'
;RFRSSADHTTPVNVAAGKERSVEFETPAPAPVRKKVLVIGGGPAGLEAARTAALRGHDVHLYEMKNHLGGQVRIAASAPHRADLEAITRFLADEITRLGVHVHLRTPVDPDLVIEEHPDDVIVATGSTPRRGGFQLSSPSTPVPGGELAHVYTVWDVLGFGGRATIGHNAVVYDDTATFEAIAAADTLVADGANVTIVSRLEQLGANIPYPPATVEASRERLFAAGVQFV
;
A
#
# COMPACT_ATOMS: atom_id res chain seq x y z
N ARG A 1 -29.68 19.82 9.23
CA ARG A 1 -28.53 20.59 8.68
C ARG A 1 -27.45 19.60 8.35
N PHE A 2 -27.39 19.14 7.11
CA PHE A 2 -26.24 18.43 6.57
C PHE A 2 -25.08 19.43 6.55
N ARG A 3 -24.03 19.19 7.31
CA ARG A 3 -22.75 19.85 7.09
C ARG A 3 -22.17 19.20 5.83
N SER A 4 -22.19 19.92 4.73
CA SER A 4 -21.36 19.62 3.58
C SER A 4 -19.93 20.01 3.92
N SER A 5 -19.18 19.16 4.57
CA SER A 5 -17.74 19.23 4.49
C SER A 5 -17.35 18.37 3.28
N ALA A 6 -17.33 19.01 2.13
CA ALA A 6 -16.85 18.41 0.91
C ALA A 6 -15.32 18.33 0.92
N ASP A 7 -14.76 17.51 1.78
CA ASP A 7 -13.40 17.04 1.61
C ASP A 7 -13.44 15.82 0.71
N HIS A 8 -13.75 16.04 -0.56
CA HIS A 8 -13.70 15.02 -1.61
C HIS A 8 -12.26 14.84 -2.12
N THR A 9 -11.34 14.54 -1.23
CA THR A 9 -10.02 14.06 -1.66
C THR A 9 -10.17 12.66 -2.19
N THR A 10 -9.68 12.41 -3.40
CA THR A 10 -9.55 11.05 -3.91
C THR A 10 -8.17 10.51 -3.61
N PRO A 11 -8.01 9.22 -3.33
CA PRO A 11 -6.69 8.63 -3.12
C PRO A 11 -5.82 8.66 -4.40
N VAL A 12 -6.43 8.89 -5.56
CA VAL A 12 -5.73 8.97 -6.86
C VAL A 12 -5.07 10.33 -7.07
N ASN A 13 -5.79 11.41 -6.75
CA ASN A 13 -5.28 12.77 -6.87
C ASN A 13 -5.64 13.56 -5.61
N VAL A 14 -4.67 13.85 -4.78
CA VAL A 14 -4.83 14.56 -3.51
C VAL A 14 -5.32 16.01 -3.70
N ALA A 15 -5.14 16.59 -4.88
CA ALA A 15 -5.62 17.92 -5.22
C ALA A 15 -7.08 17.93 -5.68
N ALA A 16 -7.72 16.78 -5.91
CA ALA A 16 -9.09 16.71 -6.38
C ALA A 16 -10.05 17.38 -5.39
N GLY A 17 -10.81 18.36 -5.88
CA GLY A 17 -11.71 19.19 -5.07
C GLY A 17 -11.02 20.29 -4.28
N LYS A 18 -9.70 20.42 -4.35
CA LYS A 18 -8.88 21.42 -3.66
C LYS A 18 -7.99 22.23 -4.62
N GLU A 19 -8.29 22.21 -5.90
CA GLU A 19 -7.47 22.81 -6.96
C GLU A 19 -7.27 24.32 -6.80
N ARG A 20 -8.09 24.97 -5.97
CA ARG A 20 -7.98 26.40 -5.64
C ARG A 20 -7.30 26.68 -4.31
N SER A 21 -6.88 25.65 -3.57
CA SER A 21 -6.16 25.87 -2.32
C SER A 21 -4.66 25.98 -2.56
N VAL A 22 -4.02 26.94 -1.94
CA VAL A 22 -2.56 27.19 -2.06
C VAL A 22 -1.73 25.94 -1.74
N GLU A 23 -2.24 25.07 -0.86
CA GLU A 23 -1.56 23.82 -0.47
C GLU A 23 -1.44 22.80 -1.59
N PHE A 24 -2.33 22.88 -2.61
CA PHE A 24 -2.41 21.95 -3.73
C PHE A 24 -2.17 22.60 -5.08
N GLU A 25 -1.86 23.89 -5.12
CA GLU A 25 -1.35 24.54 -6.31
C GLU A 25 -0.04 23.88 -6.76
N THR A 26 0.29 24.05 -8.04
CA THR A 26 1.58 23.59 -8.54
C THR A 26 2.70 24.16 -7.65
N PRO A 27 3.54 23.33 -7.05
CA PRO A 27 4.56 23.81 -6.12
C PRO A 27 5.43 24.85 -6.80
N ALA A 28 5.75 25.95 -6.09
CA ALA A 28 6.63 26.97 -6.62
C ALA A 28 7.98 26.36 -7.07
N PRO A 29 8.54 26.81 -8.20
CA PRO A 29 9.86 26.36 -8.62
C PRO A 29 10.90 26.53 -7.53
N ALA A 30 11.81 25.57 -7.40
CA ALA A 30 12.89 25.65 -6.44
C ALA A 30 13.87 26.78 -6.86
N PRO A 31 14.43 27.52 -5.88
CA PRO A 31 15.39 28.59 -6.17
C PRO A 31 16.69 28.04 -6.79
N VAL A 32 17.02 26.78 -6.52
CA VAL A 32 18.19 26.08 -7.07
C VAL A 32 17.75 24.71 -7.56
N ARG A 33 18.06 24.40 -8.82
CA ARG A 33 17.86 23.06 -9.38
C ARG A 33 18.87 22.10 -8.75
N LYS A 34 18.40 20.96 -8.30
CA LYS A 34 19.19 19.90 -7.68
C LYS A 34 18.99 18.58 -8.40
N LYS A 35 19.97 17.69 -8.31
CA LYS A 35 19.82 16.28 -8.64
C LYS A 35 19.25 15.55 -7.44
N VAL A 36 18.04 15.01 -7.58
CA VAL A 36 17.32 14.31 -6.51
C VAL A 36 17.21 12.84 -6.85
N LEU A 37 17.73 11.99 -5.96
CA LEU A 37 17.62 10.55 -6.05
C LEU A 37 16.43 10.09 -5.22
N VAL A 38 15.49 9.35 -5.81
CA VAL A 38 14.35 8.74 -5.11
C VAL A 38 14.50 7.23 -5.15
N ILE A 39 14.55 6.60 -3.96
CA ILE A 39 14.75 5.16 -3.82
C ILE A 39 13.42 4.50 -3.44
N GLY A 40 12.83 3.75 -4.39
CA GLY A 40 11.56 3.06 -4.25
C GLY A 40 10.45 3.67 -5.09
N GLY A 41 9.85 2.86 -5.97
CA GLY A 41 8.79 3.22 -6.91
C GLY A 41 7.37 2.93 -6.39
N GLY A 42 7.17 2.90 -5.07
CA GLY A 42 5.85 2.88 -4.44
C GLY A 42 5.17 4.25 -4.46
N PRO A 43 3.92 4.38 -3.97
CA PRO A 43 3.17 5.64 -4.04
C PRO A 43 3.90 6.81 -3.38
N ALA A 44 4.60 6.59 -2.27
CA ALA A 44 5.37 7.63 -1.60
C ALA A 44 6.54 8.15 -2.47
N GLY A 45 7.31 7.23 -3.08
CA GLY A 45 8.41 7.61 -3.96
C GLY A 45 7.93 8.24 -5.25
N LEU A 46 6.84 7.74 -5.84
CA LEU A 46 6.24 8.33 -7.03
C LEU A 46 5.76 9.76 -6.79
N GLU A 47 5.08 10.02 -5.66
CA GLU A 47 4.62 11.37 -5.31
C GLU A 47 5.80 12.30 -4.98
N ALA A 48 6.82 11.79 -4.29
CA ALA A 48 8.04 12.55 -4.03
C ALA A 48 8.76 12.94 -5.34
N ALA A 49 8.90 11.99 -6.27
CA ALA A 49 9.49 12.23 -7.58
C ALA A 49 8.66 13.25 -8.39
N ARG A 50 7.33 13.10 -8.41
CA ARG A 50 6.41 14.03 -9.06
C ARG A 50 6.57 15.44 -8.50
N THR A 51 6.55 15.59 -7.20
CA THR A 51 6.65 16.89 -6.53
C THR A 51 8.02 17.54 -6.77
N ALA A 52 9.11 16.78 -6.67
CA ALA A 52 10.44 17.28 -6.96
C ALA A 52 10.59 17.75 -8.44
N ALA A 53 10.05 16.97 -9.39
CA ALA A 53 10.07 17.33 -10.81
C ALA A 53 9.21 18.57 -11.10
N LEU A 54 8.03 18.71 -10.48
CA LEU A 54 7.19 19.92 -10.58
C LEU A 54 7.93 21.18 -10.08
N ARG A 55 8.81 21.02 -9.11
CA ARG A 55 9.65 22.10 -8.61
C ARG A 55 10.89 22.38 -9.48
N GLY A 56 11.10 21.62 -10.56
CA GLY A 56 12.16 21.83 -11.53
C GLY A 56 13.48 21.13 -11.21
N HIS A 57 13.50 20.19 -10.27
CA HIS A 57 14.66 19.37 -9.97
C HIS A 57 14.93 18.34 -11.08
N ASP A 58 16.16 17.85 -11.15
CA ASP A 58 16.57 16.71 -11.96
C ASP A 58 16.36 15.43 -11.13
N VAL A 59 15.36 14.61 -11.48
CA VAL A 59 14.89 13.53 -10.62
C VAL A 59 15.19 12.18 -11.23
N HIS A 60 15.87 11.34 -10.46
CA HIS A 60 16.15 9.94 -10.77
C HIS A 60 15.44 9.04 -9.76
N LEU A 61 14.51 8.21 -10.24
CA LEU A 61 13.79 7.25 -9.42
C LEU A 61 14.30 5.84 -9.69
N TYR A 62 14.72 5.16 -8.64
CA TYR A 62 15.22 3.79 -8.68
C TYR A 62 14.24 2.83 -8.02
N GLU A 63 13.90 1.77 -8.73
CA GLU A 63 13.00 0.69 -8.26
C GLU A 63 13.67 -0.67 -8.48
N MET A 64 13.76 -1.47 -7.43
CA MET A 64 14.36 -2.82 -7.48
C MET A 64 13.54 -3.82 -8.32
N LYS A 65 12.22 -3.61 -8.42
CA LYS A 65 11.32 -4.46 -9.22
C LYS A 65 11.32 -4.03 -10.69
N ASN A 66 10.72 -4.86 -11.52
CA ASN A 66 10.51 -4.56 -12.94
C ASN A 66 9.27 -3.69 -13.21
N HIS A 67 8.66 -3.14 -12.18
CA HIS A 67 7.43 -2.35 -12.26
C HIS A 67 7.34 -1.38 -11.08
N LEU A 68 6.66 -0.26 -11.31
CA LEU A 68 6.26 0.72 -10.29
C LEU A 68 5.00 0.25 -9.53
N GLY A 69 4.69 0.93 -8.43
CA GLY A 69 3.45 0.76 -7.67
C GLY A 69 3.62 0.15 -6.27
N GLY A 70 4.74 -0.50 -5.99
CA GLY A 70 5.04 -1.02 -4.65
C GLY A 70 3.91 -1.87 -4.05
N GLN A 71 3.60 -1.63 -2.78
CA GLN A 71 2.59 -2.39 -2.02
C GLN A 71 1.15 -2.16 -2.48
N VAL A 72 0.85 -1.04 -3.16
CA VAL A 72 -0.50 -0.79 -3.69
C VAL A 72 -0.90 -1.86 -4.71
N ARG A 73 0.05 -2.35 -5.50
CA ARG A 73 -0.23 -3.46 -6.44
C ARG A 73 -0.65 -4.74 -5.72
N ILE A 74 -0.04 -5.03 -4.57
CA ILE A 74 -0.41 -6.18 -3.74
C ILE A 74 -1.83 -5.99 -3.22
N ALA A 75 -2.12 -4.82 -2.66
CA ALA A 75 -3.46 -4.50 -2.17
C ALA A 75 -4.52 -4.56 -3.28
N ALA A 76 -4.19 -4.10 -4.49
CA ALA A 76 -5.07 -4.10 -5.65
C ALA A 76 -5.34 -5.51 -6.22
N SER A 77 -4.47 -6.50 -5.94
CA SER A 77 -4.68 -7.89 -6.38
C SER A 77 -5.77 -8.61 -5.59
N ALA A 78 -6.17 -8.09 -4.42
CA ALA A 78 -7.28 -8.64 -3.67
C ALA A 78 -8.62 -8.42 -4.41
N PRO A 79 -9.59 -9.35 -4.29
CA PRO A 79 -10.93 -9.18 -4.82
C PRO A 79 -11.55 -7.83 -4.39
N HIS A 80 -12.28 -7.19 -5.30
CA HIS A 80 -12.98 -5.92 -5.08
C HIS A 80 -12.07 -4.71 -4.77
N ARG A 81 -10.76 -4.77 -5.10
CA ARG A 81 -9.80 -3.71 -4.80
C ARG A 81 -8.95 -3.25 -5.99
N ALA A 82 -9.25 -3.72 -7.19
CA ALA A 82 -8.50 -3.40 -8.40
C ALA A 82 -8.38 -1.88 -8.67
N ASP A 83 -9.37 -1.09 -8.24
CA ASP A 83 -9.36 0.37 -8.41
C ASP A 83 -8.19 1.07 -7.72
N LEU A 84 -7.57 0.42 -6.71
CA LEU A 84 -6.37 0.96 -6.06
C LEU A 84 -5.20 1.15 -7.03
N GLU A 85 -5.13 0.37 -8.11
CA GLU A 85 -4.10 0.56 -9.14
C GLU A 85 -4.15 1.94 -9.80
N ALA A 86 -5.31 2.59 -9.81
CA ALA A 86 -5.46 3.93 -10.38
C ALA A 86 -4.51 4.95 -9.72
N ILE A 87 -4.20 4.78 -8.42
CA ILE A 87 -3.27 5.63 -7.68
C ILE A 87 -1.89 5.61 -8.32
N THR A 88 -1.35 4.41 -8.48
CA THR A 88 0.02 4.23 -8.98
C THR A 88 0.11 4.47 -10.48
N ARG A 89 -0.95 4.17 -11.23
CA ARG A 89 -1.04 4.49 -12.66
C ARG A 89 -0.98 5.99 -12.90
N PHE A 90 -1.83 6.75 -12.20
CA PHE A 90 -1.81 8.22 -12.28
C PHE A 90 -0.42 8.79 -11.97
N LEU A 91 0.21 8.35 -10.88
CA LEU A 91 1.52 8.85 -10.49
C LEU A 91 2.62 8.45 -11.48
N ALA A 92 2.58 7.23 -12.03
CA ALA A 92 3.54 6.77 -13.04
C ALA A 92 3.42 7.58 -14.34
N ASP A 93 2.20 7.88 -14.77
CA ASP A 93 1.94 8.72 -15.95
C ASP A 93 2.46 10.15 -15.71
N GLU A 94 2.22 10.71 -14.51
CA GLU A 94 2.69 12.04 -14.13
C GLU A 94 4.22 12.15 -14.12
N ILE A 95 4.92 11.22 -13.49
CA ILE A 95 6.40 11.27 -13.47
C ILE A 95 6.98 11.10 -14.88
N THR A 96 6.35 10.30 -15.73
CA THR A 96 6.73 10.14 -17.14
C THR A 96 6.54 11.46 -17.90
N ARG A 97 5.39 12.10 -17.75
CA ARG A 97 5.09 13.41 -18.36
C ARG A 97 6.06 14.50 -17.92
N LEU A 98 6.51 14.44 -16.66
CA LEU A 98 7.45 15.40 -16.07
C LEU A 98 8.93 15.12 -16.40
N GLY A 99 9.22 14.04 -17.11
CA GLY A 99 10.57 13.69 -17.53
C GLY A 99 11.47 13.15 -16.42
N VAL A 100 10.88 12.51 -15.40
CA VAL A 100 11.65 11.80 -14.36
C VAL A 100 12.38 10.61 -14.97
N HIS A 101 13.67 10.46 -14.65
CA HIS A 101 14.49 9.32 -15.08
C HIS A 101 14.17 8.10 -14.21
N VAL A 102 13.47 7.11 -14.78
CA VAL A 102 13.04 5.90 -14.06
C VAL A 102 13.97 4.74 -14.37
N HIS A 103 14.57 4.17 -13.32
CA HIS A 103 15.48 3.03 -13.38
C HIS A 103 14.83 1.82 -12.69
N LEU A 104 14.23 0.93 -13.50
CA LEU A 104 13.63 -0.32 -13.01
C LEU A 104 14.69 -1.42 -12.89
N ARG A 105 14.41 -2.45 -12.09
CA ARG A 105 15.30 -3.60 -11.81
C ARG A 105 16.64 -3.17 -11.25
N THR A 106 16.68 -2.04 -10.56
CA THR A 106 17.91 -1.45 -10.04
C THR A 106 17.80 -1.29 -8.53
N PRO A 107 18.27 -2.27 -7.75
CA PRO A 107 18.39 -2.12 -6.31
C PRO A 107 19.45 -1.06 -6.02
N VAL A 108 19.17 -0.19 -5.05
CA VAL A 108 20.09 0.86 -4.65
C VAL A 108 20.82 0.43 -3.38
N ASP A 109 22.13 0.48 -3.44
CA ASP A 109 23.03 0.37 -2.31
C ASP A 109 23.77 1.69 -2.04
N PRO A 110 24.57 1.82 -0.98
CA PRO A 110 25.33 3.04 -0.71
C PRO A 110 26.33 3.41 -1.80
N ASP A 111 26.91 2.43 -2.49
CA ASP A 111 27.91 2.65 -3.52
C ASP A 111 27.28 3.35 -4.75
N LEU A 112 26.10 2.90 -5.17
CA LEU A 112 25.33 3.55 -6.24
C LEU A 112 24.95 4.99 -5.87
N VAL A 113 24.60 5.26 -4.62
CA VAL A 113 24.28 6.63 -4.18
C VAL A 113 25.53 7.53 -4.28
N ILE A 114 26.69 7.01 -3.91
CA ILE A 114 27.96 7.74 -4.02
C ILE A 114 28.32 8.00 -5.48
N GLU A 115 28.16 7.00 -6.36
CA GLU A 115 28.44 7.11 -7.80
C GLU A 115 27.55 8.15 -8.50
N GLU A 116 26.26 8.16 -8.12
CA GLU A 116 25.27 9.08 -8.71
C GLU A 116 25.46 10.55 -8.30
N HIS A 117 26.22 10.82 -7.24
CA HIS A 117 26.48 12.17 -6.71
C HIS A 117 25.21 13.05 -6.59
N PRO A 118 24.12 12.59 -5.95
CA PRO A 118 22.93 13.42 -5.81
C PRO A 118 23.14 14.56 -4.80
N ASP A 119 22.39 15.66 -4.98
CA ASP A 119 22.32 16.72 -3.97
C ASP A 119 21.44 16.31 -2.79
N ASP A 120 20.35 15.55 -3.07
CA ASP A 120 19.42 15.05 -2.06
C ASP A 120 19.00 13.60 -2.38
N VAL A 121 18.77 12.81 -1.33
CA VAL A 121 18.27 11.44 -1.44
C VAL A 121 16.96 11.29 -0.64
N ILE A 122 15.93 10.76 -1.30
CA ILE A 122 14.64 10.44 -0.69
C ILE A 122 14.50 8.92 -0.62
N VAL A 123 14.47 8.37 0.60
CA VAL A 123 14.30 6.94 0.83
C VAL A 123 12.83 6.62 1.02
N ALA A 124 12.24 5.90 0.06
CA ALA A 124 10.82 5.51 0.02
C ALA A 124 10.66 3.99 -0.24
N THR A 125 11.54 3.18 0.35
CA THR A 125 11.65 1.73 0.12
C THR A 125 10.49 0.91 0.69
N GLY A 126 9.61 1.54 1.47
CA GLY A 126 8.44 0.90 2.06
C GLY A 126 8.78 -0.02 3.24
N SER A 127 7.98 -1.06 3.40
CA SER A 127 8.11 -2.04 4.49
C SER A 127 7.83 -3.44 3.98
N THR A 128 8.14 -4.44 4.80
CA THR A 128 7.79 -5.84 4.57
C THR A 128 7.00 -6.36 5.77
N PRO A 129 6.08 -7.32 5.56
CA PRO A 129 5.34 -7.90 6.68
C PRO A 129 6.29 -8.63 7.63
N ARG A 130 6.03 -8.47 8.92
CA ARG A 130 6.76 -9.21 9.95
C ARG A 130 6.31 -10.66 9.96
N ARG A 131 7.28 -11.56 10.11
CA ARG A 131 7.05 -13.00 10.30
C ARG A 131 7.31 -13.35 11.76
N GLY A 132 6.99 -14.58 12.17
CA GLY A 132 7.27 -15.06 13.52
C GLY A 132 6.24 -14.64 14.57
N GLY A 133 4.99 -14.39 14.15
CA GLY A 133 3.87 -14.21 15.08
C GLY A 133 3.84 -12.87 15.84
N PHE A 134 4.47 -11.82 15.31
CA PHE A 134 4.43 -10.49 15.94
C PHE A 134 2.99 -10.01 16.14
N GLN A 135 2.69 -9.45 17.33
CA GLN A 135 1.41 -8.87 17.69
C GLN A 135 1.56 -7.39 18.07
N LEU A 136 0.67 -6.52 17.57
CA LEU A 136 0.59 -5.13 18.01
C LEU A 136 0.09 -5.02 19.44
N SER A 137 -0.85 -5.88 19.81
CA SER A 137 -1.45 -5.94 21.15
C SER A 137 -0.46 -6.38 22.23
N SER A 138 0.55 -7.17 21.85
CA SER A 138 1.58 -7.69 22.75
C SER A 138 2.92 -7.84 22.02
N PRO A 139 3.64 -6.72 21.76
CA PRO A 139 4.85 -6.73 20.92
C PRO A 139 5.98 -7.62 21.41
N SER A 140 6.05 -7.87 22.73
CA SER A 140 7.05 -8.72 23.36
C SER A 140 6.69 -10.20 23.39
N THR A 141 5.46 -10.56 23.04
CA THR A 141 4.95 -11.93 23.13
C THR A 141 4.42 -12.35 21.76
N PRO A 142 5.21 -13.05 20.94
CA PRO A 142 4.74 -13.52 19.64
C PRO A 142 3.68 -14.62 19.81
N VAL A 143 2.81 -14.76 18.81
CA VAL A 143 1.87 -15.88 18.72
C VAL A 143 2.66 -17.16 18.62
N PRO A 144 2.48 -18.13 19.54
CA PRO A 144 3.19 -19.41 19.47
C PRO A 144 2.90 -20.11 18.13
N GLY A 145 3.96 -20.61 17.48
CA GLY A 145 3.83 -21.27 16.19
C GLY A 145 3.78 -20.30 14.99
N GLY A 146 3.93 -19.00 15.20
CA GLY A 146 3.92 -18.01 14.12
C GLY A 146 5.06 -18.19 13.09
N GLU A 147 6.07 -18.99 13.41
CA GLU A 147 7.18 -19.36 12.53
C GLU A 147 6.93 -20.65 11.71
N LEU A 148 5.84 -21.35 11.94
CA LEU A 148 5.54 -22.62 11.26
C LEU A 148 5.32 -22.42 9.77
N ALA A 149 5.67 -23.42 8.98
CA ALA A 149 5.65 -23.38 7.52
C ALA A 149 4.26 -23.15 6.90
N HIS A 150 3.18 -23.43 7.66
CA HIS A 150 1.80 -23.19 7.23
C HIS A 150 1.23 -21.85 7.73
N VAL A 151 2.08 -20.98 8.32
CA VAL A 151 1.69 -19.63 8.71
C VAL A 151 2.17 -18.66 7.64
N TYR A 152 1.24 -17.95 7.07
CA TYR A 152 1.43 -17.06 5.94
C TYR A 152 1.15 -15.61 6.33
N THR A 153 1.84 -14.68 5.70
CA THR A 153 1.46 -13.28 5.76
C THR A 153 0.39 -12.99 4.71
N VAL A 154 -0.30 -11.85 4.85
CA VAL A 154 -1.27 -11.40 3.84
C VAL A 154 -0.61 -11.27 2.45
N TRP A 155 0.66 -10.91 2.38
CA TRP A 155 1.38 -10.82 1.10
C TRP A 155 1.55 -12.18 0.41
N ASP A 156 1.80 -13.23 1.19
CA ASP A 156 1.89 -14.60 0.64
C ASP A 156 0.52 -15.06 0.11
N VAL A 157 -0.57 -14.72 0.81
CA VAL A 157 -1.95 -14.98 0.38
C VAL A 157 -2.27 -14.25 -0.92
N LEU A 158 -1.87 -12.98 -1.04
CA LEU A 158 -2.10 -12.15 -2.22
C LEU A 158 -1.09 -12.41 -3.37
N GLY A 159 -0.17 -13.34 -3.21
CA GLY A 159 0.73 -13.80 -4.28
C GLY A 159 2.01 -12.98 -4.45
N PHE A 160 2.40 -12.18 -3.44
CA PHE A 160 3.67 -11.46 -3.50
C PHE A 160 4.85 -12.40 -3.21
N GLY A 161 5.66 -12.68 -4.22
CA GLY A 161 6.77 -13.63 -4.14
C GLY A 161 6.40 -15.07 -4.50
N GLY A 162 5.18 -15.29 -4.97
CA GLY A 162 4.60 -16.59 -5.28
C GLY A 162 3.39 -16.85 -4.38
N ARG A 163 2.31 -17.32 -4.98
CA ARG A 163 1.06 -17.55 -4.23
C ARG A 163 1.22 -18.77 -3.33
N ALA A 164 0.89 -18.61 -2.05
CA ALA A 164 0.87 -19.72 -1.11
C ALA A 164 -0.22 -20.73 -1.47
N THR A 165 0.08 -22.02 -1.33
CA THR A 165 -0.94 -23.09 -1.43
C THR A 165 -1.59 -23.23 -0.06
N ILE A 166 -2.82 -22.75 0.08
CA ILE A 166 -3.56 -22.78 1.33
C ILE A 166 -4.62 -23.90 1.27
N GLY A 167 -4.77 -24.63 2.39
CA GLY A 167 -5.74 -25.69 2.49
C GLY A 167 -7.18 -25.19 2.57
N HIS A 168 -8.13 -26.14 2.57
CA HIS A 168 -9.57 -25.82 2.61
C HIS A 168 -10.03 -25.07 3.85
N ASN A 169 -9.35 -25.17 4.97
CA ASN A 169 -9.68 -24.45 6.19
C ASN A 169 -8.55 -23.48 6.51
N ALA A 170 -8.89 -22.21 6.62
CA ALA A 170 -7.95 -21.14 6.89
C ALA A 170 -8.39 -20.28 8.08
N VAL A 171 -7.46 -19.93 8.94
CA VAL A 171 -7.66 -18.97 10.02
C VAL A 171 -6.92 -17.69 9.69
N VAL A 172 -7.61 -16.57 9.67
CA VAL A 172 -7.03 -15.23 9.54
C VAL A 172 -6.94 -14.62 10.94
N TYR A 173 -5.72 -14.46 11.46
CA TYR A 173 -5.49 -13.76 12.72
C TYR A 173 -5.39 -12.26 12.46
N ASP A 174 -6.36 -11.50 12.95
CA ASP A 174 -6.47 -10.06 12.74
C ASP A 174 -6.20 -9.29 14.03
N ASP A 175 -4.99 -8.75 14.17
CA ASP A 175 -4.58 -7.91 15.30
C ASP A 175 -4.71 -6.41 15.00
N THR A 176 -5.03 -6.05 13.75
CA THR A 176 -5.06 -4.66 13.28
C THR A 176 -6.45 -4.12 13.03
N ALA A 177 -7.41 -4.98 12.70
CA ALA A 177 -8.78 -4.65 12.24
C ALA A 177 -8.78 -3.62 11.09
N THR A 178 -7.89 -3.82 10.14
CA THR A 178 -7.73 -2.99 8.94
C THR A 178 -8.06 -3.79 7.67
N PHE A 179 -7.73 -3.25 6.52
CA PHE A 179 -8.09 -3.88 5.23
C PHE A 179 -7.33 -5.18 4.94
N GLU A 180 -6.23 -5.46 5.61
CA GLU A 180 -5.41 -6.64 5.38
C GLU A 180 -6.16 -7.93 5.67
N ALA A 181 -6.88 -7.98 6.79
CA ALA A 181 -7.70 -9.15 7.15
C ALA A 181 -8.83 -9.38 6.15
N ILE A 182 -9.50 -8.30 5.74
CA ILE A 182 -10.56 -8.33 4.73
C ILE A 182 -10.00 -8.84 3.40
N ALA A 183 -8.86 -8.31 2.93
CA ALA A 183 -8.25 -8.71 1.68
C ALA A 183 -7.81 -10.19 1.68
N ALA A 184 -7.25 -10.65 2.80
CA ALA A 184 -6.90 -12.06 2.96
C ALA A 184 -8.14 -12.94 2.93
N ALA A 185 -9.19 -12.59 3.70
CA ALA A 185 -10.43 -13.37 3.75
C ALA A 185 -11.14 -13.41 2.38
N ASP A 186 -11.27 -12.28 1.68
CA ASP A 186 -11.86 -12.22 0.35
C ASP A 186 -11.10 -13.13 -0.65
N THR A 187 -9.77 -13.11 -0.58
CA THR A 187 -8.93 -13.95 -1.45
C THR A 187 -9.10 -15.43 -1.14
N LEU A 188 -9.08 -15.80 0.14
CA LEU A 188 -9.24 -17.18 0.58
C LEU A 188 -10.63 -17.74 0.24
N VAL A 189 -11.68 -16.94 0.42
CA VAL A 189 -13.06 -17.30 0.03
C VAL A 189 -13.15 -17.49 -1.48
N ALA A 190 -12.53 -16.60 -2.27
CA ALA A 190 -12.50 -16.71 -3.74
C ALA A 190 -11.77 -17.99 -4.20
N ASP A 191 -10.81 -18.48 -3.41
CA ASP A 191 -10.11 -19.74 -3.63
C ASP A 191 -10.86 -20.99 -3.13
N GLY A 192 -12.04 -20.80 -2.54
CA GLY A 192 -12.90 -21.87 -2.04
C GLY A 192 -12.55 -22.38 -0.65
N ALA A 193 -11.80 -21.61 0.15
CA ALA A 193 -11.50 -21.97 1.52
C ALA A 193 -12.64 -21.61 2.48
N ASN A 194 -12.81 -22.43 3.52
CA ASN A 194 -13.59 -22.09 4.72
C ASN A 194 -12.74 -21.17 5.59
N VAL A 195 -13.21 -19.96 5.86
CA VAL A 195 -12.42 -18.95 6.55
C VAL A 195 -13.01 -18.64 7.92
N THR A 196 -12.15 -18.63 8.94
CA THR A 196 -12.45 -18.09 10.26
C THR A 196 -11.51 -16.90 10.52
N ILE A 197 -12.08 -15.74 10.85
CA ILE A 197 -11.32 -14.57 11.29
C ILE A 197 -11.32 -14.52 12.79
N VAL A 198 -10.15 -14.52 13.40
CA VAL A 198 -9.96 -14.39 14.85
C VAL A 198 -9.39 -13.01 15.14
N SER A 199 -10.09 -12.23 15.96
CA SER A 199 -9.66 -10.87 16.31
C SER A 199 -9.93 -10.58 17.79
N ARG A 200 -9.08 -9.76 18.39
CA ARG A 200 -9.33 -9.19 19.73
C ARG A 200 -10.32 -8.01 19.70
N LEU A 201 -10.68 -7.55 18.52
CA LEU A 201 -11.59 -6.42 18.34
C LEU A 201 -12.99 -6.93 18.01
N GLU A 202 -14.00 -6.21 18.49
CA GLU A 202 -15.40 -6.64 18.41
C GLU A 202 -15.97 -6.72 16.99
N GLN A 203 -15.32 -6.07 16.04
CA GLN A 203 -15.82 -5.99 14.67
C GLN A 203 -14.71 -6.06 13.64
N LEU A 204 -14.95 -6.76 12.56
CA LEU A 204 -14.10 -6.78 11.39
C LEU A 204 -13.97 -5.37 10.82
N GLY A 205 -12.72 -4.92 10.61
CA GLY A 205 -12.44 -3.59 10.07
C GLY A 205 -12.73 -2.42 11.04
N ALA A 206 -12.72 -2.66 12.35
CA ALA A 206 -13.02 -1.65 13.38
C ALA A 206 -12.10 -0.42 13.32
N ASN A 207 -10.86 -0.58 12.85
CA ASN A 207 -9.87 0.48 12.74
C ASN A 207 -9.79 1.10 11.32
N ILE A 208 -10.71 0.76 10.43
CA ILE A 208 -10.75 1.37 9.10
C ILE A 208 -11.41 2.75 9.23
N PRO A 209 -10.68 3.83 8.92
CA PRO A 209 -11.25 5.14 8.92
C PRO A 209 -12.27 5.31 7.78
N TYR A 210 -13.20 6.21 7.98
CA TYR A 210 -14.30 6.55 7.09
C TYR A 210 -14.04 6.40 5.57
N PRO A 211 -15.07 6.02 4.77
CA PRO A 211 -16.48 5.86 5.12
C PRO A 211 -16.87 4.45 5.52
N PRO A 212 -17.84 4.26 6.45
CA PRO A 212 -18.31 2.95 6.91
C PRO A 212 -18.83 2.05 5.78
N ALA A 213 -19.41 2.64 4.75
CA ALA A 213 -20.02 1.91 3.62
C ALA A 213 -19.07 0.89 2.97
N THR A 214 -17.76 1.17 2.91
CA THR A 214 -16.78 0.25 2.33
C THR A 214 -16.60 -1.00 3.21
N VAL A 215 -16.64 -0.82 4.52
CA VAL A 215 -16.49 -1.92 5.49
C VAL A 215 -17.76 -2.74 5.55
N GLU A 216 -18.94 -2.10 5.58
CA GLU A 216 -20.23 -2.77 5.61
C GLU A 216 -20.42 -3.72 4.42
N ALA A 217 -20.15 -3.25 3.20
CA ALA A 217 -20.21 -4.10 1.99
C ALA A 217 -19.25 -5.31 2.08
N SER A 218 -18.08 -5.13 2.70
CA SER A 218 -17.14 -6.22 2.92
C SER A 218 -17.64 -7.23 3.95
N ARG A 219 -18.22 -6.74 5.06
CA ARG A 219 -18.82 -7.59 6.10
C ARG A 219 -19.97 -8.42 5.53
N GLU A 220 -20.92 -7.76 4.85
CA GLU A 220 -22.07 -8.43 4.24
C GLU A 220 -21.61 -9.54 3.29
N ARG A 221 -20.66 -9.26 2.42
CA ARG A 221 -20.13 -10.23 1.45
C ARG A 221 -19.46 -11.42 2.13
N LEU A 222 -18.56 -11.18 3.09
CA LEU A 222 -17.81 -12.22 3.78
C LEU A 222 -18.72 -13.10 4.63
N PHE A 223 -19.67 -12.51 5.37
CA PHE A 223 -20.62 -13.28 6.19
C PHE A 223 -21.61 -14.05 5.33
N ALA A 224 -22.07 -13.48 4.19
CA ALA A 224 -22.88 -14.22 3.23
C ALA A 224 -22.14 -15.42 2.61
N ALA A 225 -20.81 -15.33 2.50
CA ALA A 225 -19.94 -16.43 2.06
C ALA A 225 -19.64 -17.46 3.18
N GLY A 226 -20.19 -17.28 4.39
CA GLY A 226 -20.01 -18.21 5.50
C GLY A 226 -18.76 -17.98 6.34
N VAL A 227 -18.07 -16.85 6.18
CA VAL A 227 -16.92 -16.51 7.02
C VAL A 227 -17.38 -16.35 8.48
N GLN A 228 -16.68 -17.03 9.38
CA GLN A 228 -16.91 -16.91 10.83
C GLN A 228 -16.00 -15.79 11.39
N PHE A 229 -16.52 -15.02 12.36
CA PHE A 229 -15.76 -14.00 13.08
C PHE A 229 -15.83 -14.32 14.59
N VAL A 230 -14.67 -14.46 15.23
CA VAL A 230 -14.48 -14.89 16.62
C VAL A 230 -13.59 -13.93 17.38
#